data_fd3fc4c8c402c3285072a1ac71d37ccc
#
_entry.id   fd3fc4c8c402c3285072a1ac71d37ccc
#
_cell.length_a   1.000
_cell.length_b   1.000
_cell.length_c   1.000
_cell.angle_alpha   90.00
_cell.angle_beta   90.00
_cell.angle_gamma   90.00
#
_symmetry.space_group_name_H-M   'P 1'
#
loop_
_entity.id
_entity.type
_entity.pdbx_description
1 polymer ?
#
loop_
_entity_poly.entity_id
_entity_poly.type
_entity_poly.pdbx_seq_one_letter_code
_entity_poly.pdbx_strand_id
1 'polypeptide(L)'
;SRFGLGTYYDGLFRVSFQSRSETVARAVAIVLEEIGRIRDQQVTEVELRTSKASFIETFTRNFSRASSTASLFANDEYTGRDPEYLTHYRDRIGAVTGDDVARVARQYLNPDQLVILITGDISTIEEGDSDHPEFSLDRLTNGSIGRIPLPDPFTMEYPMQPSSQP
;
A
#
# COMPACT_ATOMS: atom_id res chain seq x y z
N SER A 1 -1.03 -4.65 2.26
CA SER A 1 -0.81 -3.83 1.06
C SER A 1 -2.02 -3.90 0.14
N ARG A 2 -2.23 -2.86 -0.63
CA ARG A 2 -3.38 -2.75 -1.53
C ARG A 2 -3.05 -1.87 -2.72
N PHE A 3 -3.42 -2.32 -3.93
CA PHE A 3 -3.57 -1.45 -5.08
C PHE A 3 -5.01 -0.93 -5.14
N GLY A 4 -5.18 0.40 -5.16
CA GLY A 4 -6.45 1.01 -5.48
C GLY A 4 -6.58 1.14 -6.99
N LEU A 5 -7.68 0.63 -7.55
CA LEU A 5 -8.00 0.90 -8.95
C LEU A 5 -8.52 2.33 -9.07
N GLY A 6 -7.88 3.15 -9.87
CA GLY A 6 -8.41 4.45 -10.28
C GLY A 6 -9.42 4.28 -11.41
N THR A 7 -10.48 5.10 -11.38
CA THR A 7 -11.45 5.12 -12.47
C THR A 7 -11.11 6.21 -13.50
N TYR A 8 -10.71 7.39 -13.02
CA TYR A 8 -10.36 8.56 -13.84
C TYR A 8 -8.93 9.02 -13.67
N TYR A 9 -8.25 8.53 -12.60
CA TYR A 9 -6.86 8.83 -12.27
C TYR A 9 -6.15 7.53 -11.98
N ASP A 10 -4.84 7.57 -12.06
CA ASP A 10 -4.00 6.43 -11.69
C ASP A 10 -4.29 5.98 -10.27
N GLY A 11 -4.39 4.68 -10.07
CA GLY A 11 -4.58 4.09 -8.74
C GLY A 11 -3.33 4.22 -7.89
N LEU A 12 -3.52 4.12 -6.56
CA LEU A 12 -2.42 4.17 -5.61
C LEU A 12 -2.08 2.78 -5.09
N PHE A 13 -0.78 2.48 -5.03
CA PHE A 13 -0.30 1.42 -4.15
C PHE A 13 -0.16 1.95 -2.73
N ARG A 14 -0.79 1.29 -1.77
CA ARG A 14 -0.74 1.67 -0.36
C ARG A 14 -0.37 0.48 0.52
N VAL A 15 0.56 0.71 1.42
CA VAL A 15 0.80 -0.14 2.58
C VAL A 15 0.41 0.66 3.82
N SER A 16 -0.40 0.09 4.68
CA SER A 16 -0.77 0.68 5.96
C SER A 16 -0.70 -0.36 7.06
N PHE A 17 -0.19 0.03 8.20
CA PHE A 17 -0.05 -0.81 9.38
C PHE A 17 -0.04 0.06 10.63
N GLN A 18 -0.15 -0.57 11.79
CA GLN A 18 0.04 0.03 13.10
C GLN A 18 1.18 -0.69 13.80
N SER A 19 2.02 0.07 14.48
CA SER A 19 3.12 -0.44 15.29
C SER A 19 3.25 0.40 16.57
N ARG A 20 4.10 -0.01 17.49
CA ARG A 20 4.52 0.86 18.58
C ARG A 20 5.40 1.99 18.03
N SER A 21 5.38 3.15 18.66
CA SER A 21 6.14 4.33 18.23
C SER A 21 7.63 4.03 18.04
N GLU A 22 8.24 3.31 18.98
CA GLU A 22 9.66 2.98 18.96
C GLU A 22 10.04 2.10 17.76
N THR A 23 9.12 1.21 17.31
CA THR A 23 9.40 0.20 16.28
C THR A 23 8.97 0.60 14.89
N VAL A 24 8.43 1.81 14.70
CA VAL A 24 7.88 2.23 13.39
C VAL A 24 8.95 2.29 12.29
N ALA A 25 10.15 2.77 12.61
CA ALA A 25 11.24 2.86 11.63
C ALA A 25 11.63 1.47 11.13
N ARG A 26 11.75 0.49 12.03
CA ARG A 26 11.99 -0.91 11.66
C ARG A 26 10.87 -1.49 10.80
N ALA A 27 9.62 -1.22 11.15
CA ALA A 27 8.47 -1.71 10.39
C ALA A 27 8.45 -1.13 8.96
N VAL A 28 8.79 0.15 8.79
CA VAL A 28 8.95 0.77 7.47
C VAL A 28 10.10 0.12 6.69
N ALA A 29 11.25 -0.10 7.33
CA ALA A 29 12.39 -0.76 6.70
C ALA A 29 12.02 -2.15 6.15
N ILE A 30 11.28 -2.95 6.92
CA ILE A 30 10.78 -4.27 6.47
C ILE A 30 9.87 -4.12 5.24
N VAL A 31 8.98 -3.12 5.22
CA VAL A 31 8.13 -2.88 4.05
C VAL A 31 8.95 -2.55 2.80
N LEU A 32 9.96 -1.69 2.93
CA LEU A 32 10.84 -1.33 1.82
C LEU A 32 11.66 -2.53 1.33
N GLU A 33 12.15 -3.36 2.23
CA GLU A 33 12.84 -4.60 1.92
C GLU A 33 11.94 -5.57 1.14
N GLU A 34 10.70 -5.77 1.58
CA GLU A 34 9.73 -6.63 0.90
C GLU A 34 9.33 -6.10 -0.49
N ILE A 35 9.25 -4.77 -0.65
CA ILE A 35 9.06 -4.16 -1.97
C ILE A 35 10.27 -4.42 -2.87
N GLY A 36 11.48 -4.28 -2.36
CA GLY A 36 12.70 -4.64 -3.08
C GLY A 36 12.70 -6.12 -3.47
N ARG A 37 12.37 -7.00 -2.53
CA ARG A 37 12.35 -8.44 -2.74
C ARG A 37 11.40 -8.86 -3.86
N ILE A 38 10.16 -8.38 -3.87
CA ILE A 38 9.18 -8.75 -4.92
C ILE A 38 9.55 -8.21 -6.31
N ARG A 39 10.34 -7.14 -6.38
CA ARG A 39 10.87 -6.61 -7.64
C ARG A 39 12.04 -7.41 -8.18
N ASP A 40 12.94 -7.83 -7.29
CA ASP A 40 14.25 -8.37 -7.66
C ASP A 40 14.27 -9.91 -7.65
N GLN A 41 13.39 -10.52 -6.87
CA GLN A 41 13.30 -11.96 -6.73
C GLN A 41 11.94 -12.46 -7.25
N GLN A 42 11.96 -13.60 -7.87
CA GLN A 42 10.73 -14.26 -8.29
C GLN A 42 10.00 -14.82 -7.07
N VAL A 43 8.68 -14.62 -7.01
CA VAL A 43 7.84 -15.24 -5.98
C VAL A 43 7.90 -16.76 -6.07
N THR A 44 7.87 -17.43 -4.95
CA THR A 44 7.86 -18.90 -4.93
C THR A 44 6.54 -19.46 -5.45
N GLU A 45 6.58 -20.67 -6.00
CA GLU A 45 5.39 -21.38 -6.44
C GLU A 45 4.33 -21.54 -5.32
N VAL A 46 4.78 -21.67 -4.07
CA VAL A 46 3.88 -21.78 -2.92
C VAL A 46 3.17 -20.45 -2.64
N GLU A 47 3.90 -19.35 -2.63
CA GLU A 47 3.35 -18.00 -2.44
C GLU A 47 2.36 -17.66 -3.55
N LEU A 48 2.74 -17.90 -4.80
CA LEU A 48 1.89 -17.65 -5.96
C LEU A 48 0.59 -18.47 -5.89
N ARG A 49 0.69 -19.75 -5.64
CA ARG A 49 -0.46 -20.66 -5.52
C ARG A 49 -1.39 -20.24 -4.38
N THR A 50 -0.82 -19.92 -3.21
CA THR A 50 -1.60 -19.48 -2.03
C THR A 50 -2.35 -18.19 -2.31
N SER A 51 -1.68 -17.22 -2.95
CA SER A 51 -2.29 -15.95 -3.33
C SER A 51 -3.42 -16.15 -4.35
N LYS A 52 -3.20 -16.94 -5.40
CA LYS A 52 -4.23 -17.27 -6.40
C LYS A 52 -5.45 -17.93 -5.74
N ALA A 53 -5.22 -18.95 -4.91
CA ALA A 53 -6.30 -19.63 -4.18
C ALA A 53 -7.12 -18.63 -3.34
N SER A 54 -6.45 -17.73 -2.60
CA SER A 54 -7.12 -16.71 -1.81
C SER A 54 -8.01 -15.80 -2.67
N PHE A 55 -7.52 -15.34 -3.82
CA PHE A 55 -8.32 -14.50 -4.73
C PHE A 55 -9.52 -15.25 -5.30
N ILE A 56 -9.34 -16.48 -5.73
CA ILE A 56 -10.41 -17.32 -6.33
C ILE A 56 -11.47 -17.68 -5.28
N GLU A 57 -11.07 -18.07 -4.07
CA GLU A 57 -11.98 -18.45 -3.01
C GLU A 57 -12.77 -17.26 -2.46
N THR A 58 -12.11 -16.10 -2.32
CA THR A 58 -12.77 -14.89 -1.81
C THR A 58 -13.68 -14.24 -2.84
N PHE A 59 -13.52 -14.52 -4.12
CA PHE A 59 -14.33 -13.96 -5.21
C PHE A 59 -15.83 -14.18 -5.01
N THR A 60 -16.23 -15.37 -4.53
CA THR A 60 -17.63 -15.70 -4.30
C THR A 60 -18.31 -14.86 -3.23
N ARG A 61 -17.52 -14.25 -2.32
CA ARG A 61 -18.06 -13.37 -1.27
C ARG A 61 -18.68 -12.09 -1.84
N ASN A 62 -18.30 -11.68 -3.04
CA ASN A 62 -18.88 -10.52 -3.72
C ASN A 62 -20.38 -10.73 -4.01
N PHE A 63 -20.82 -11.98 -4.11
CA PHE A 63 -22.20 -12.39 -4.42
C PHE A 63 -22.97 -12.89 -3.20
N SER A 64 -22.40 -12.79 -2.00
CA SER A 64 -23.03 -13.31 -0.78
C SER A 64 -24.22 -12.50 -0.28
N ARG A 65 -24.36 -11.24 -0.73
CA ARG A 65 -25.44 -10.34 -0.36
C ARG A 65 -25.94 -9.61 -1.61
N ALA A 66 -27.26 -9.42 -1.69
CA ALA A 66 -27.89 -8.70 -2.81
C ALA A 66 -27.33 -7.28 -2.98
N SER A 67 -27.08 -6.56 -1.88
CA SER A 67 -26.49 -5.21 -1.94
C SER A 67 -25.05 -5.23 -2.50
N SER A 68 -24.23 -6.20 -2.11
CA SER A 68 -22.86 -6.31 -2.63
C SER A 68 -22.86 -6.64 -4.13
N THR A 69 -23.76 -7.54 -4.55
CA THR A 69 -23.95 -7.89 -5.95
C THR A 69 -24.40 -6.68 -6.77
N ALA A 70 -25.41 -5.95 -6.28
CA ALA A 70 -25.90 -4.74 -6.95
C ALA A 70 -24.81 -3.66 -7.07
N SER A 71 -24.05 -3.43 -5.98
CA SER A 71 -22.94 -2.47 -5.99
C SER A 71 -21.83 -2.89 -6.95
N LEU A 72 -21.53 -4.19 -7.07
CA LEU A 72 -20.54 -4.71 -8.00
C LEU A 72 -20.94 -4.38 -9.45
N PHE A 73 -22.17 -4.73 -9.86
CA PHE A 73 -22.63 -4.47 -11.21
C PHE A 73 -22.82 -2.97 -11.51
N ALA A 74 -23.28 -2.18 -10.53
CA ALA A 74 -23.37 -0.72 -10.67
C ALA A 74 -21.97 -0.09 -10.87
N ASN A 75 -20.97 -0.59 -10.15
CA ASN A 75 -19.60 -0.14 -10.35
C ASN A 75 -19.03 -0.57 -11.70
N ASP A 76 -19.34 -1.76 -12.15
CA ASP A 76 -18.88 -2.25 -13.46
C ASP A 76 -19.49 -1.41 -14.59
N GLU A 77 -20.78 -1.09 -14.52
CA GLU A 77 -21.44 -0.19 -15.46
C GLU A 77 -20.83 1.22 -15.42
N TYR A 78 -20.63 1.78 -14.21
CA TYR A 78 -20.05 3.10 -14.02
C TYR A 78 -18.62 3.22 -14.56
N THR A 79 -17.82 2.17 -14.41
CA THR A 79 -16.41 2.14 -14.83
C THR A 79 -16.22 1.68 -16.27
N GLY A 80 -17.29 1.26 -16.97
CA GLY A 80 -17.23 0.69 -18.29
C GLY A 80 -16.46 -0.63 -18.35
N ARG A 81 -16.49 -1.41 -17.24
CA ARG A 81 -15.81 -2.70 -17.21
C ARG A 81 -16.48 -3.69 -18.16
N ASP A 82 -15.66 -4.46 -18.87
CA ASP A 82 -16.12 -5.55 -19.73
C ASP A 82 -17.09 -6.47 -18.95
N PRO A 83 -18.33 -6.68 -19.41
CA PRO A 83 -19.31 -7.57 -18.77
C PRO A 83 -18.81 -9.00 -18.57
N GLU A 84 -17.90 -9.47 -19.42
CA GLU A 84 -17.33 -10.81 -19.32
C GLU A 84 -16.17 -10.89 -18.30
N TYR A 85 -15.73 -9.75 -17.73
CA TYR A 85 -14.65 -9.74 -16.76
C TYR A 85 -14.88 -10.69 -15.60
N LEU A 86 -16.10 -10.67 -15.02
CA LEU A 86 -16.46 -11.52 -13.89
C LEU A 86 -16.54 -12.99 -14.28
N THR A 87 -17.00 -13.29 -15.48
CA THR A 87 -17.10 -14.65 -16.03
C THR A 87 -15.72 -15.31 -16.13
N HIS A 88 -14.71 -14.55 -16.58
CA HIS A 88 -13.36 -15.03 -16.79
C HIS A 88 -12.40 -14.73 -15.62
N TYR A 89 -12.92 -14.20 -14.51
CA TYR A 89 -12.07 -13.77 -13.38
C TYR A 89 -11.16 -14.89 -12.87
N ARG A 90 -11.73 -16.08 -12.64
CA ARG A 90 -10.97 -17.23 -12.09
C ARG A 90 -9.88 -17.70 -13.05
N ASP A 91 -10.18 -17.76 -14.32
CA ASP A 91 -9.24 -18.18 -15.36
C ASP A 91 -8.09 -17.19 -15.48
N ARG A 92 -8.40 -15.89 -15.47
CA ARG A 92 -7.39 -14.81 -15.48
C ARG A 92 -6.47 -14.88 -14.25
N ILE A 93 -7.00 -15.06 -13.05
CA ILE A 93 -6.19 -15.23 -11.84
C ILE A 93 -5.36 -16.53 -11.94
N GLY A 94 -5.96 -17.61 -12.42
CA GLY A 94 -5.28 -18.90 -12.63
C GLY A 94 -4.10 -18.79 -13.59
N ALA A 95 -4.21 -17.96 -14.62
CA ALA A 95 -3.17 -17.78 -15.64
C ALA A 95 -1.98 -16.90 -15.21
N VAL A 96 -2.07 -16.12 -14.12
CA VAL A 96 -0.98 -15.26 -13.65
C VAL A 96 0.26 -16.09 -13.35
N THR A 97 1.41 -15.66 -13.84
CA THR A 97 2.71 -16.31 -13.62
C THR A 97 3.59 -15.52 -12.64
N GLY A 98 4.65 -16.14 -12.13
CA GLY A 98 5.67 -15.44 -11.34
C GLY A 98 6.34 -14.31 -12.12
N ASP A 99 6.54 -14.51 -13.42
CA ASP A 99 7.10 -13.50 -14.32
C ASP A 99 6.17 -12.29 -14.48
N ASP A 100 4.86 -12.50 -14.52
CA ASP A 100 3.88 -11.41 -14.52
C ASP A 100 3.95 -10.60 -13.24
N VAL A 101 4.06 -11.26 -12.08
CA VAL A 101 4.21 -10.59 -10.78
C VAL A 101 5.48 -9.75 -10.76
N ALA A 102 6.63 -10.31 -11.15
CA ALA A 102 7.90 -9.60 -11.18
C ALA A 102 7.89 -8.42 -12.16
N ARG A 103 7.32 -8.60 -13.35
CA ARG A 103 7.17 -7.53 -14.35
C ARG A 103 6.35 -6.36 -13.81
N VAL A 104 5.18 -6.64 -13.23
CA VAL A 104 4.28 -5.63 -12.68
C VAL A 104 4.91 -4.95 -11.46
N ALA A 105 5.59 -5.71 -10.58
CA ALA A 105 6.29 -5.14 -9.44
C ALA A 105 7.38 -4.15 -9.88
N ARG A 106 8.20 -4.48 -10.87
CA ARG A 106 9.23 -3.55 -11.39
C ARG A 106 8.63 -2.31 -12.03
N GLN A 107 7.47 -2.44 -12.68
CA GLN A 107 6.81 -1.33 -13.37
C GLN A 107 6.16 -0.34 -12.39
N TYR A 108 5.54 -0.82 -11.33
CA TYR A 108 4.66 0.00 -10.48
C TYR A 108 5.15 0.21 -9.05
N LEU A 109 6.06 -0.60 -8.54
CA LEU A 109 6.60 -0.46 -7.19
C LEU A 109 7.99 0.19 -7.24
N ASN A 110 8.04 1.51 -7.33
CA ASN A 110 9.30 2.24 -7.28
C ASN A 110 9.54 2.77 -5.85
N PRO A 111 10.53 2.24 -5.10
CA PRO A 111 10.86 2.70 -3.76
C PRO A 111 11.18 4.19 -3.68
N ASP A 112 11.82 4.74 -4.71
CA ASP A 112 12.24 6.15 -4.75
C ASP A 112 11.07 7.14 -4.92
N GLN A 113 9.89 6.63 -5.27
CA GLN A 113 8.66 7.42 -5.45
C GLN A 113 7.65 7.21 -4.33
N LEU A 114 8.02 6.49 -3.28
CA LEU A 114 7.14 6.26 -2.15
C LEU A 114 7.09 7.48 -1.23
N VAL A 115 5.88 7.83 -0.80
CA VAL A 115 5.66 8.77 0.29
C VAL A 115 5.41 7.99 1.56
N ILE A 116 6.22 8.23 2.57
CA ILE A 116 6.08 7.61 3.90
C ILE A 116 5.41 8.63 4.81
N LEU A 117 4.19 8.31 5.27
CA LEU A 117 3.44 9.14 6.21
C LEU A 117 3.35 8.40 7.54
N ILE A 118 3.85 9.02 8.60
CA ILE A 118 3.84 8.49 9.95
C ILE A 118 3.04 9.43 10.84
N THR A 119 2.13 8.85 11.64
CA THR A 119 1.34 9.59 12.63
C THR A 119 1.55 8.94 14.00
N GLY A 120 1.94 9.70 15.00
CA GLY A 120 2.20 9.19 16.35
C GLY A 120 2.91 10.18 17.24
N ASP A 121 3.42 9.71 18.37
CA ASP A 121 4.30 10.49 19.23
C ASP A 121 5.69 10.62 18.58
N ILE A 122 5.95 11.80 18.02
CA ILE A 122 7.15 12.04 17.24
C ILE A 122 8.42 11.92 18.08
N SER A 123 8.38 12.29 19.35
CA SER A 123 9.55 12.19 20.25
C SER A 123 9.97 10.74 20.40
N THR A 124 9.03 9.87 20.75
CA THR A 124 9.28 8.43 20.89
C THR A 124 9.68 7.77 19.57
N ILE A 125 9.13 8.24 18.45
CA ILE A 125 9.48 7.75 17.10
C ILE A 125 10.93 8.13 16.74
N GLU A 126 11.36 9.34 17.08
CA GLU A 126 12.72 9.83 16.84
C GLU A 126 13.75 9.17 17.75
N GLU A 127 13.40 8.87 19.03
CA GLU A 127 14.24 8.09 19.93
C GLU A 127 14.50 6.68 19.38
N GLY A 128 13.49 6.09 18.73
CA GLY A 128 13.60 4.78 18.07
C GLY A 128 13.66 3.61 19.04
N ASP A 129 14.03 2.46 18.50
CA ASP A 129 14.14 1.19 19.23
C ASP A 129 15.57 0.99 19.73
N SER A 130 15.77 1.02 21.06
CA SER A 130 17.08 0.81 21.70
C SER A 130 17.66 -0.59 21.45
N ASP A 131 16.80 -1.58 21.21
CA ASP A 131 17.22 -2.95 20.90
C ASP A 131 17.64 -3.11 19.42
N HIS A 132 17.25 -2.17 18.57
CA HIS A 132 17.51 -2.17 17.13
C HIS A 132 17.94 -0.79 16.61
N PRO A 133 19.05 -0.23 17.11
CA PRO A 133 19.50 1.13 16.78
C PRO A 133 19.91 1.30 15.30
N GLU A 134 20.04 0.20 14.56
CA GLU A 134 20.29 0.23 13.11
C GLU A 134 19.09 0.75 12.31
N PHE A 135 17.87 0.73 12.89
CA PHE A 135 16.66 1.27 12.27
C PHE A 135 16.30 2.63 12.87
N SER A 136 16.57 3.70 12.12
CA SER A 136 16.20 5.07 12.51
C SER A 136 15.52 5.79 11.35
N LEU A 137 14.73 6.82 11.66
CA LEU A 137 14.09 7.64 10.63
C LEU A 137 15.12 8.31 9.71
N ASP A 138 16.21 8.81 10.26
CA ASP A 138 17.28 9.46 9.50
C ASP A 138 17.88 8.56 8.43
N ARG A 139 18.05 7.28 8.74
CA ARG A 139 18.56 6.30 7.78
C ARG A 139 17.54 5.96 6.69
N LEU A 140 16.25 5.94 7.03
CA LEU A 140 15.18 5.67 6.07
C LEU A 140 14.98 6.81 5.06
N THR A 141 15.20 8.04 5.49
CA THR A 141 14.84 9.26 4.76
C THR A 141 16.04 10.04 4.24
N ASN A 142 17.27 9.55 4.48
CA ASN A 142 18.50 10.31 4.24
C ASN A 142 18.46 11.71 4.90
N GLY A 143 17.82 11.81 6.08
CA GLY A 143 17.66 13.03 6.84
C GLY A 143 16.58 14.00 6.34
N SER A 144 15.80 13.62 5.32
CA SER A 144 14.73 14.48 4.80
C SER A 144 13.38 14.14 5.43
N ILE A 145 13.04 14.81 6.53
CA ILE A 145 11.77 14.64 7.25
C ILE A 145 10.99 15.94 7.23
N GLY A 146 9.81 15.92 6.60
CA GLY A 146 8.84 17.01 6.70
C GLY A 146 7.90 16.79 7.88
N ARG A 147 7.70 17.79 8.71
CA ARG A 147 6.71 17.77 9.78
C ARG A 147 5.48 18.54 9.37
N ILE A 148 4.32 17.89 9.44
CA ILE A 148 3.03 18.51 9.18
C ILE A 148 2.38 18.75 10.55
N PRO A 149 2.22 20.02 10.98
CA PRO A 149 1.55 20.31 12.24
C PRO A 149 0.07 19.90 12.16
N LEU A 150 -0.49 19.53 13.30
CA LEU A 150 -1.92 19.29 13.38
C LEU A 150 -2.66 20.63 13.26
N PRO A 151 -3.82 20.64 12.59
CA PRO A 151 -4.69 21.81 12.57
C PRO A 151 -5.28 22.06 13.96
N ASP A 152 -5.68 23.29 14.24
CA ASP A 152 -6.47 23.61 15.41
C ASP A 152 -7.78 22.80 15.36
N PRO A 153 -8.11 22.04 16.42
CA PRO A 153 -9.26 21.13 16.39
C PRO A 153 -10.63 21.84 16.32
N PHE A 154 -10.70 23.15 16.61
CA PHE A 154 -11.93 23.93 16.59
C PHE A 154 -12.10 24.70 15.28
N THR A 155 -11.01 25.29 14.78
CA THR A 155 -11.04 26.11 13.55
C THR A 155 -10.66 25.33 12.30
N MET A 156 -10.01 24.17 12.45
CA MET A 156 -9.42 23.37 11.39
C MET A 156 -8.35 24.15 10.58
N GLU A 157 -7.85 25.24 11.13
CA GLU A 157 -6.77 26.01 10.54
C GLU A 157 -5.41 25.41 10.92
N TYR A 158 -4.53 25.31 9.95
CA TYR A 158 -3.14 24.91 10.20
C TYR A 158 -2.34 26.08 10.76
N PRO A 159 -1.45 25.86 11.75
CA PRO A 159 -0.53 26.89 12.19
C PRO A 159 0.27 27.39 10.98
N MET A 160 0.38 28.70 10.83
CA MET A 160 1.19 29.27 9.76
C MET A 160 2.63 28.81 9.94
N GLN A 161 3.12 28.02 8.99
CA GLN A 161 4.54 27.69 8.97
C GLN A 161 5.32 29.00 8.72
N PRO A 162 6.36 29.30 9.51
CA PRO A 162 7.26 30.36 9.13
C PRO A 162 7.78 30.05 7.73
N SER A 163 7.48 30.94 6.78
CA SER A 163 7.91 30.81 5.40
C SER A 163 9.40 30.46 5.38
N SER A 164 9.73 29.27 4.92
CA SER A 164 11.10 28.95 4.52
C SER A 164 11.42 29.88 3.36
N GLN A 165 12.04 31.01 3.65
CA GLN A 165 12.65 31.85 2.62
C GLN A 165 13.77 31.06 1.94
N PRO A 166 13.90 31.20 0.62
CA PRO A 166 14.87 30.46 -0.19
C PRO A 166 16.33 30.79 0.19
#